data_aa3fc93161aa11d9b8fcd86ded691e57
#
_entry.id   aa3fc93161aa11d9b8fcd86ded691e57
#
_cell.length_a   1.000
_cell.length_b   1.000
_cell.length_c   1.000
_cell.angle_alpha   90.00
_cell.angle_beta   90.00
_cell.angle_gamma   90.00
#
_symmetry.space_group_name_H-M   'P 1'
#
loop_
_entity.id
_entity.type
_entity.pdbx_description
1 polymer ?
#
loop_
_entity_poly.entity_id
_entity_poly.type
_entity_poly.pdbx_seq_one_letter_code
_entity_poly.pdbx_strand_id
1 'polypeptide(L)'
;MTVRLQPSEIERAAKILREGGTVAFPTETVYGLGANALDEAAIAKIFAAKARPAWDPLIVHVSDSDMLANVAIAVPQTERLIQHFWPGPLTLLLPKTSKVPDSITAGRPLIGVRMPSHPLALALIRAAGLPIAAPSANRFGHTSPTTADHVLEDLDGRIDAVLDGGPTSVGVESTVLDPNQSPMLIYRPGAITPEMIEQVAGPVRIFQPAATQQENPASLPSPGVGIRHYAPRAKLILVASEEELHEQEEQHAGAKIGVLLPQGWTAKPSTEVFQWASWSDGQALAQRLFAGLRELDARGVTTILCPLPEANGVGLAIRDRLEKAARTK
;
A
#
# COMPACT_ATOMS: atom_id res chain seq x y z
N MET A 1 23.64 7.11 4.45
CA MET A 1 23.49 5.88 3.62
C MET A 1 22.63 4.90 4.41
N THR A 2 21.57 4.41 3.82
CA THR A 2 20.67 3.42 4.42
C THR A 2 21.33 2.04 4.45
N VAL A 3 21.25 1.32 5.57
CA VAL A 3 21.84 -0.01 5.69
C VAL A 3 20.89 -1.06 5.10
N ARG A 4 21.37 -1.90 4.18
CA ARG A 4 20.63 -3.07 3.70
C ARG A 4 20.94 -4.27 4.60
N LEU A 5 19.94 -4.78 5.28
CA LEU A 5 20.00 -5.92 6.20
C LEU A 5 19.45 -7.18 5.53
N GLN A 6 20.08 -8.32 5.83
CA GLN A 6 19.62 -9.62 5.39
C GLN A 6 18.57 -10.20 6.35
N PRO A 7 17.77 -11.20 5.97
CA PRO A 7 16.80 -11.86 6.85
C PRO A 7 17.39 -12.40 8.16
N SER A 8 18.67 -12.81 8.16
CA SER A 8 19.40 -13.24 9.37
C SER A 8 19.72 -12.11 10.35
N GLU A 9 19.57 -10.84 9.95
CA GLU A 9 19.88 -9.67 10.77
C GLU A 9 18.64 -9.05 11.44
N ILE A 10 17.56 -9.83 11.64
CA ILE A 10 16.30 -9.37 12.28
C ILE A 10 16.56 -8.68 13.61
N GLU A 11 17.43 -9.20 14.47
CA GLU A 11 17.73 -8.60 15.77
C GLU A 11 18.34 -7.21 15.64
N ARG A 12 19.17 -6.98 14.61
CA ARG A 12 19.72 -5.67 14.31
C ARG A 12 18.63 -4.69 13.86
N ALA A 13 17.70 -5.14 12.99
CA ALA A 13 16.55 -4.36 12.58
C ALA A 13 15.64 -4.03 13.77
N ALA A 14 15.34 -5.02 14.63
CA ALA A 14 14.55 -4.84 15.83
C ALA A 14 15.18 -3.86 16.83
N LYS A 15 16.52 -3.91 16.99
CA LYS A 15 17.25 -2.96 17.83
C LYS A 15 17.09 -1.54 17.31
N ILE A 16 17.22 -1.29 16.00
CA ILE A 16 17.01 0.03 15.40
C ILE A 16 15.61 0.55 15.75
N LEU A 17 14.56 -0.28 15.62
CA LEU A 17 13.19 0.12 15.95
C LEU A 17 13.01 0.44 17.45
N ARG A 18 13.60 -0.37 18.35
CA ARG A 18 13.58 -0.11 19.81
C ARG A 18 14.29 1.18 20.21
N GLU A 19 15.32 1.57 19.46
CA GLU A 19 16.08 2.81 19.67
C GLU A 19 15.45 4.04 18.98
N GLY A 20 14.19 3.90 18.50
CA GLY A 20 13.43 4.98 17.85
C GLY A 20 13.89 5.26 16.42
N GLY A 21 14.60 4.35 15.78
CA GLY A 21 14.97 4.42 14.37
C GLY A 21 13.86 3.93 13.43
N THR A 22 14.17 3.96 12.12
CA THR A 22 13.25 3.58 11.03
C THR A 22 13.82 2.41 10.24
N VAL A 23 12.99 1.39 9.99
CA VAL A 23 13.35 0.21 9.19
C VAL A 23 12.29 -0.04 8.16
N ALA A 24 12.65 -0.04 6.88
CA ALA A 24 11.77 -0.58 5.85
C ALA A 24 11.83 -2.11 5.86
N PHE A 25 10.67 -2.77 5.74
CA PHE A 25 10.58 -4.23 5.79
C PHE A 25 9.48 -4.76 4.85
N PRO A 26 9.64 -5.99 4.32
CA PRO A 26 8.65 -6.60 3.45
C PRO A 26 7.41 -7.00 4.24
N THR A 27 6.25 -6.80 3.62
CA THR A 27 5.01 -7.49 3.97
C THR A 27 4.57 -8.33 2.78
N GLU A 28 3.49 -9.10 2.90
CA GLU A 28 2.91 -9.80 1.74
C GLU A 28 2.36 -8.82 0.70
N THR A 29 1.99 -7.61 1.11
CA THR A 29 1.40 -6.57 0.24
C THR A 29 2.47 -5.72 -0.46
N VAL A 30 3.13 -4.85 0.27
CA VAL A 30 4.20 -3.96 -0.19
C VAL A 30 5.22 -3.79 0.94
N TYR A 31 6.40 -3.23 0.65
CA TYR A 31 7.32 -2.84 1.72
C TYR A 31 6.74 -1.70 2.55
N GLY A 32 6.79 -1.84 3.88
CA GLY A 32 6.39 -0.83 4.85
C GLY A 32 7.60 -0.11 5.45
N LEU A 33 7.50 1.20 5.69
CA LEU A 33 8.49 1.95 6.46
C LEU A 33 8.07 1.97 7.93
N GLY A 34 8.76 1.18 8.76
CA GLY A 34 8.42 0.94 10.15
C GLY A 34 9.11 1.88 11.13
N ALA A 35 8.36 2.27 12.16
CA ALA A 35 8.87 2.88 13.38
C ALA A 35 7.99 2.47 14.58
N ASN A 36 8.48 2.66 15.81
CA ASN A 36 7.70 2.41 17.02
C ASN A 36 6.40 3.26 17.02
N ALA A 37 5.25 2.60 17.02
CA ALA A 37 3.94 3.25 16.98
C ALA A 37 3.56 4.00 18.26
N LEU A 38 4.29 3.79 19.35
CA LEU A 38 4.04 4.44 20.65
C LEU A 38 5.03 5.58 20.94
N ASP A 39 5.91 5.91 19.99
CA ASP A 39 6.94 6.95 20.12
C ASP A 39 6.72 8.06 19.07
N GLU A 40 6.27 9.23 19.50
CA GLU A 40 6.04 10.37 18.62
C GLU A 40 7.28 10.81 17.84
N ALA A 41 8.48 10.73 18.46
CA ALA A 41 9.73 11.10 17.80
C ALA A 41 10.08 10.11 16.68
N ALA A 42 9.84 8.82 16.89
CA ALA A 42 10.03 7.79 15.86
C ALA A 42 9.01 7.94 14.73
N ILE A 43 7.74 8.23 15.04
CA ILE A 43 6.68 8.50 14.07
C ILE A 43 7.02 9.72 13.21
N ALA A 44 7.52 10.80 13.81
CA ALA A 44 7.92 12.00 13.08
C ALA A 44 9.00 11.72 12.01
N LYS A 45 9.90 10.74 12.24
CA LYS A 45 10.89 10.29 11.25
C LYS A 45 10.25 9.68 10.01
N ILE A 46 9.13 8.91 10.17
CA ILE A 46 8.37 8.39 9.02
C ILE A 46 7.85 9.54 8.15
N PHE A 47 7.19 10.53 8.77
CA PHE A 47 6.65 11.68 8.04
C PHE A 47 7.75 12.47 7.33
N ALA A 48 8.87 12.73 8.00
CA ALA A 48 10.02 13.44 7.43
C ALA A 48 10.66 12.66 6.26
N ALA A 49 10.94 11.37 6.44
CA ALA A 49 11.58 10.54 5.41
C ALA A 49 10.75 10.49 4.11
N LYS A 50 9.42 10.36 4.25
CA LYS A 50 8.49 10.25 3.14
C LYS A 50 8.05 11.60 2.55
N ALA A 51 8.30 12.73 3.21
CA ALA A 51 7.63 14.01 2.96
C ALA A 51 6.08 13.84 2.97
N ARG A 52 5.58 13.03 3.93
CA ARG A 52 4.16 12.73 4.08
C ARG A 52 3.45 13.83 4.87
N PRO A 53 2.27 14.30 4.45
CA PRO A 53 1.51 15.27 5.22
C PRO A 53 0.90 14.64 6.49
N ALA A 54 0.83 15.41 7.58
CA ALA A 54 0.35 14.94 8.88
C ALA A 54 -1.16 14.56 8.89
N TRP A 55 -1.94 15.02 7.92
CA TRP A 55 -3.36 14.68 7.80
C TRP A 55 -3.62 13.27 7.23
N ASP A 56 -2.59 12.56 6.75
CA ASP A 56 -2.73 11.21 6.18
C ASP A 56 -2.31 10.17 7.22
N PRO A 57 -3.28 9.42 7.84
CA PRO A 57 -3.01 8.53 8.97
C PRO A 57 -2.12 7.35 8.58
N LEU A 58 -1.60 6.65 9.61
CA LEU A 58 -0.74 5.48 9.46
C LEU A 58 -1.47 4.20 9.87
N ILE A 59 -1.04 3.06 9.31
CA ILE A 59 -1.46 1.73 9.74
C ILE A 59 -0.43 1.18 10.73
N VAL A 60 -0.91 0.62 11.84
CA VAL A 60 -0.09 -0.06 12.85
C VAL A 60 -0.12 -1.57 12.63
N HIS A 61 1.05 -2.17 12.65
CA HIS A 61 1.24 -3.62 12.49
C HIS A 61 1.50 -4.26 13.85
N VAL A 62 0.82 -5.37 14.12
CA VAL A 62 0.90 -6.15 15.36
C VAL A 62 1.22 -7.60 15.05
N SER A 63 1.75 -8.35 16.04
CA SER A 63 2.10 -9.77 15.88
C SER A 63 1.17 -10.72 16.63
N ASP A 64 0.33 -10.21 17.53
CA ASP A 64 -0.52 -10.99 18.41
C ASP A 64 -1.66 -10.14 19.02
N SER A 65 -2.56 -10.80 19.78
CA SER A 65 -3.71 -10.18 20.44
C SER A 65 -3.33 -9.23 21.57
N ASP A 66 -2.26 -9.52 22.30
CA ASP A 66 -1.83 -8.67 23.42
C ASP A 66 -1.28 -7.34 22.89
N MET A 67 -0.53 -7.39 21.79
CA MET A 67 -0.06 -6.21 21.11
C MET A 67 -1.22 -5.41 20.48
N LEU A 68 -2.24 -6.11 19.92
CA LEU A 68 -3.47 -5.45 19.45
C LEU A 68 -4.17 -4.70 20.58
N ALA A 69 -4.37 -5.33 21.75
CA ALA A 69 -5.02 -4.71 22.90
C ALA A 69 -4.28 -3.47 23.46
N ASN A 70 -2.98 -3.35 23.19
CA ASN A 70 -2.22 -2.15 23.54
C ASN A 70 -2.56 -0.93 22.67
N VAL A 71 -3.01 -1.13 21.43
CA VAL A 71 -3.21 -0.02 20.48
C VAL A 71 -4.67 0.20 20.09
N ALA A 72 -5.52 -0.82 20.19
CA ALA A 72 -6.91 -0.74 19.75
C ALA A 72 -7.86 -1.52 20.66
N ILE A 73 -9.13 -1.14 20.61
CA ILE A 73 -10.23 -1.81 21.31
C ILE A 73 -10.99 -2.63 20.25
N ALA A 74 -10.98 -3.96 20.42
CA ALA A 74 -11.75 -4.85 19.56
C ALA A 74 -13.26 -4.61 19.74
N VAL A 75 -13.99 -4.63 18.61
CA VAL A 75 -15.47 -4.56 18.60
C VAL A 75 -16.03 -5.95 18.25
N PRO A 76 -17.30 -6.27 18.56
CA PRO A 76 -17.83 -7.63 18.39
C PRO A 76 -17.66 -8.21 16.99
N GLN A 77 -17.75 -7.39 15.94
CA GLN A 77 -17.60 -7.81 14.55
C GLN A 77 -16.15 -8.18 14.17
N THR A 78 -15.15 -7.65 14.92
CA THR A 78 -13.73 -7.86 14.62
C THR A 78 -13.27 -9.29 14.85
N GLU A 79 -13.86 -10.02 15.79
CA GLU A 79 -13.40 -11.36 16.15
C GLU A 79 -13.46 -12.32 14.94
N ARG A 80 -14.58 -12.36 14.22
CA ARG A 80 -14.73 -13.18 13.02
C ARG A 80 -13.78 -12.77 11.90
N LEU A 81 -13.59 -11.46 11.71
CA LEU A 81 -12.69 -10.93 10.69
C LEU A 81 -11.23 -11.29 11.01
N ILE A 82 -10.80 -11.15 12.27
CA ILE A 82 -9.46 -11.50 12.73
C ILE A 82 -9.23 -13.01 12.59
N GLN A 83 -10.15 -13.85 13.06
CA GLN A 83 -10.00 -15.30 12.98
C GLN A 83 -9.87 -15.82 11.54
N HIS A 84 -10.52 -15.15 10.58
CA HIS A 84 -10.54 -15.59 9.19
C HIS A 84 -9.44 -14.98 8.33
N PHE A 85 -9.09 -13.70 8.53
CA PHE A 85 -8.22 -12.94 7.64
C PHE A 85 -6.87 -12.54 8.24
N TRP A 86 -6.62 -12.79 9.53
CA TRP A 86 -5.32 -12.53 10.16
C TRP A 86 -4.61 -13.82 10.56
N PRO A 87 -3.29 -13.91 10.35
CA PRO A 87 -2.41 -12.95 9.65
C PRO A 87 -2.77 -12.81 8.16
N GLY A 88 -2.82 -11.56 7.65
CA GLY A 88 -3.18 -11.34 6.25
C GLY A 88 -3.38 -9.87 5.84
N PRO A 89 -3.79 -9.65 4.57
CA PRO A 89 -3.85 -8.32 3.96
C PRO A 89 -5.18 -7.58 4.26
N LEU A 90 -5.70 -7.70 5.48
CA LEU A 90 -6.85 -6.93 5.98
C LEU A 90 -6.43 -5.97 7.08
N THR A 91 -6.71 -4.68 6.91
CA THR A 91 -6.58 -3.63 7.91
C THR A 91 -7.96 -3.30 8.47
N LEU A 92 -8.11 -3.30 9.79
CA LEU A 92 -9.33 -2.94 10.49
C LEU A 92 -9.19 -1.55 11.11
N LEU A 93 -10.19 -0.69 10.94
CA LEU A 93 -10.30 0.59 11.65
C LEU A 93 -11.01 0.35 12.97
N LEU A 94 -10.26 0.46 14.07
CA LEU A 94 -10.75 0.19 15.42
C LEU A 94 -10.62 1.43 16.32
N PRO A 95 -11.43 1.58 17.37
CA PRO A 95 -11.22 2.60 18.37
C PRO A 95 -9.80 2.49 18.97
N LYS A 96 -9.04 3.59 18.98
CA LYS A 96 -7.68 3.61 19.52
C LYS A 96 -7.68 3.63 21.04
N THR A 97 -6.63 3.07 21.65
CA THR A 97 -6.35 3.27 23.09
C THR A 97 -5.69 4.64 23.32
N SER A 98 -5.67 5.09 24.57
CA SER A 98 -4.99 6.32 24.98
C SER A 98 -3.46 6.27 24.85
N LYS A 99 -2.88 5.08 24.66
CA LYS A 99 -1.43 4.89 24.42
C LYS A 99 -0.97 5.34 23.04
N VAL A 100 -1.91 5.38 22.07
CA VAL A 100 -1.60 5.70 20.67
C VAL A 100 -1.56 7.21 20.46
N PRO A 101 -0.43 7.78 20.01
CA PRO A 101 -0.31 9.18 19.67
C PRO A 101 -1.31 9.65 18.61
N ASP A 102 -1.79 10.88 18.70
CA ASP A 102 -2.71 11.45 17.72
C ASP A 102 -2.10 11.58 16.32
N SER A 103 -0.80 11.70 16.23
CA SER A 103 -0.06 11.73 14.95
C SER A 103 -0.25 10.48 14.10
N ILE A 104 -0.49 9.30 14.71
CA ILE A 104 -0.80 8.05 13.98
C ILE A 104 -2.15 8.15 13.24
N THR A 105 -3.15 8.74 13.89
CA THR A 105 -4.53 8.76 13.41
C THR A 105 -4.93 10.07 12.76
N ALA A 106 -4.01 11.04 12.67
CA ALA A 106 -4.30 12.42 12.27
C ALA A 106 -5.43 13.03 13.14
N GLY A 107 -5.41 12.75 14.46
CA GLY A 107 -6.40 13.22 15.43
C GLY A 107 -7.74 12.49 15.42
N ARG A 108 -7.90 11.42 14.63
CA ARG A 108 -9.15 10.66 14.56
C ARG A 108 -9.26 9.62 15.68
N PRO A 109 -10.50 9.22 16.05
CA PRO A 109 -10.73 8.24 17.12
C PRO A 109 -10.40 6.79 16.68
N LEU A 110 -10.34 6.50 15.38
CA LEU A 110 -10.06 5.17 14.85
C LEU A 110 -8.61 5.05 14.38
N ILE A 111 -8.00 3.91 14.69
CA ILE A 111 -6.67 3.50 14.22
C ILE A 111 -6.80 2.34 13.24
N GLY A 112 -6.03 2.38 12.15
CA GLY A 112 -5.87 1.24 11.27
C GLY A 112 -4.88 0.22 11.85
N VAL A 113 -5.31 -1.01 12.11
CA VAL A 113 -4.46 -2.08 12.64
C VAL A 113 -4.49 -3.28 11.72
N ARG A 114 -3.36 -3.97 11.60
CA ARG A 114 -3.20 -5.17 10.78
C ARG A 114 -2.19 -6.13 11.39
N MET A 115 -2.41 -7.44 11.24
CA MET A 115 -1.41 -8.47 11.47
C MET A 115 -0.96 -8.99 10.09
N PRO A 116 0.27 -8.67 9.61
CA PRO A 116 0.73 -9.10 8.29
C PRO A 116 1.00 -10.60 8.27
N SER A 117 0.86 -11.25 7.10
CA SER A 117 1.16 -12.68 6.96
C SER A 117 2.61 -12.97 6.55
N HIS A 118 3.40 -11.98 6.18
CA HIS A 118 4.79 -12.18 5.77
C HIS A 118 5.65 -12.65 6.97
N PRO A 119 6.34 -13.81 6.87
CA PRO A 119 7.09 -14.38 8.01
C PRO A 119 8.13 -13.43 8.60
N LEU A 120 8.86 -12.71 7.73
CA LEU A 120 9.90 -11.76 8.15
C LEU A 120 9.31 -10.53 8.86
N ALA A 121 8.13 -10.06 8.42
CA ALA A 121 7.43 -8.96 9.10
C ALA A 121 7.01 -9.37 10.52
N LEU A 122 6.36 -10.53 10.66
CA LEU A 122 5.95 -11.05 11.98
C LEU A 122 7.15 -11.29 12.90
N ALA A 123 8.24 -11.86 12.36
CA ALA A 123 9.47 -12.08 13.13
C ALA A 123 10.08 -10.76 13.61
N LEU A 124 10.13 -9.72 12.74
CA LEU A 124 10.61 -8.39 13.11
C LEU A 124 9.75 -7.73 14.20
N ILE A 125 8.41 -7.76 14.06
CA ILE A 125 7.49 -7.19 15.04
C ILE A 125 7.66 -7.88 16.42
N ARG A 126 7.74 -9.22 16.42
CA ARG A 126 7.99 -10.00 17.63
C ARG A 126 9.34 -9.71 18.27
N ALA A 127 10.42 -9.67 17.47
CA ALA A 127 11.76 -9.36 17.95
C ALA A 127 11.86 -7.92 18.50
N ALA A 128 11.15 -6.96 17.90
CA ALA A 128 11.07 -5.61 18.41
C ALA A 128 10.28 -5.51 19.71
N GLY A 129 9.27 -6.37 19.91
CA GLY A 129 8.36 -6.32 21.07
C GLY A 129 7.47 -5.09 21.09
N LEU A 130 7.26 -4.44 19.95
CA LEU A 130 6.57 -3.15 19.80
C LEU A 130 5.56 -3.21 18.66
N PRO A 131 4.40 -2.53 18.78
CA PRO A 131 3.55 -2.26 17.61
C PRO A 131 4.28 -1.31 16.68
N ILE A 132 4.25 -1.59 15.37
CA ILE A 132 5.02 -0.86 14.37
C ILE A 132 4.08 -0.08 13.45
N ALA A 133 4.17 1.25 13.46
CA ALA A 133 3.53 2.09 12.46
C ALA A 133 4.28 1.93 11.14
N ALA A 134 3.60 1.52 10.06
CA ALA A 134 4.26 1.29 8.79
C ALA A 134 3.37 1.63 7.58
N PRO A 135 3.44 2.85 7.04
CA PRO A 135 2.98 3.14 5.68
C PRO A 135 3.90 2.49 4.64
N SER A 136 3.52 2.46 3.37
CA SER A 136 4.39 1.99 2.28
C SER A 136 5.74 2.73 2.28
N ALA A 137 6.84 2.03 1.96
CA ALA A 137 8.20 2.56 2.08
C ALA A 137 8.68 3.32 0.82
N ASN A 138 7.87 4.28 0.33
CA ASN A 138 8.15 5.18 -0.79
C ASN A 138 7.98 6.65 -0.38
N ARG A 139 8.46 7.58 -1.17
CA ARG A 139 8.09 9.01 -1.03
C ARG A 139 6.58 9.18 -1.23
N PHE A 140 5.99 10.14 -0.53
CA PHE A 140 4.55 10.37 -0.58
C PHE A 140 4.07 10.63 -2.03
N GLY A 141 3.00 9.96 -2.43
CA GLY A 141 2.41 10.06 -3.76
C GLY A 141 3.06 9.17 -4.83
N HIS A 142 4.29 8.66 -4.61
CA HIS A 142 4.97 7.78 -5.54
C HIS A 142 4.40 6.34 -5.52
N THR A 143 4.76 5.57 -6.55
CA THR A 143 4.45 4.14 -6.68
C THR A 143 4.97 3.33 -5.49
N SER A 144 4.16 2.46 -4.92
CA SER A 144 4.55 1.66 -3.75
C SER A 144 5.68 0.68 -4.07
N PRO A 145 6.59 0.41 -3.11
CA PRO A 145 7.72 -0.49 -3.32
C PRO A 145 7.34 -1.94 -3.08
N THR A 146 7.74 -2.83 -3.99
CA THR A 146 7.53 -4.27 -3.89
C THR A 146 8.83 -5.07 -3.72
N THR A 147 9.97 -4.38 -3.72
CA THR A 147 11.31 -4.92 -3.44
C THR A 147 12.12 -3.95 -2.58
N ALA A 148 13.22 -4.42 -1.98
CA ALA A 148 14.16 -3.57 -1.24
C ALA A 148 14.82 -2.51 -2.14
N ASP A 149 15.09 -2.83 -3.41
CA ASP A 149 15.66 -1.89 -4.38
C ASP A 149 14.71 -0.72 -4.63
N HIS A 150 13.40 -0.98 -4.79
CA HIS A 150 12.38 0.07 -4.90
C HIS A 150 12.32 0.99 -3.68
N VAL A 151 12.61 0.46 -2.47
CA VAL A 151 12.71 1.28 -1.25
C VAL A 151 13.92 2.21 -1.34
N LEU A 152 15.08 1.68 -1.73
CA LEU A 152 16.32 2.45 -1.82
C LEU A 152 16.26 3.54 -2.90
N GLU A 153 15.59 3.28 -4.03
CA GLU A 153 15.35 4.31 -5.06
C GLU A 153 14.68 5.58 -4.50
N ASP A 154 13.76 5.43 -3.55
CA ASP A 154 12.99 6.54 -2.99
C ASP A 154 13.56 7.08 -1.67
N LEU A 155 14.14 6.22 -0.83
CA LEU A 155 14.43 6.53 0.59
C LEU A 155 15.90 6.33 1.01
N ASP A 156 16.83 6.03 0.08
CA ASP A 156 18.25 5.94 0.47
C ASP A 156 18.73 7.25 1.12
N GLY A 157 19.47 7.13 2.21
CA GLY A 157 19.96 8.24 3.03
C GLY A 157 18.89 8.96 3.87
N ARG A 158 17.63 8.50 3.83
CA ARG A 158 16.50 9.08 4.58
C ARG A 158 16.00 8.21 5.73
N ILE A 159 16.35 6.92 5.71
CA ILE A 159 15.95 5.91 6.68
C ILE A 159 17.18 5.17 7.20
N ASP A 160 17.08 4.54 8.36
CA ASP A 160 18.24 3.89 8.99
C ASP A 160 18.57 2.56 8.29
N ALA A 161 17.56 1.74 7.98
CA ALA A 161 17.79 0.45 7.32
C ALA A 161 16.62 -0.01 6.44
N VAL A 162 16.92 -0.95 5.54
CA VAL A 162 15.94 -1.78 4.83
C VAL A 162 16.26 -3.25 5.10
N LEU A 163 15.29 -4.02 5.60
CA LEU A 163 15.35 -5.46 5.77
C LEU A 163 14.89 -6.12 4.47
N ASP A 164 15.81 -6.76 3.76
CA ASP A 164 15.50 -7.35 2.45
C ASP A 164 14.94 -8.76 2.62
N GLY A 165 13.69 -8.95 2.21
CA GLY A 165 13.01 -10.25 2.19
C GLY A 165 12.55 -10.67 0.79
N GLY A 166 13.13 -10.07 -0.25
CA GLY A 166 12.74 -10.34 -1.64
C GLY A 166 11.44 -9.64 -2.06
N PRO A 167 10.87 -10.01 -3.20
CA PRO A 167 9.66 -9.41 -3.74
C PRO A 167 8.41 -9.79 -2.93
N THR A 168 7.45 -8.87 -2.85
CA THR A 168 6.16 -9.11 -2.19
C THR A 168 5.24 -10.01 -3.03
N SER A 169 4.36 -10.77 -2.37
CA SER A 169 3.52 -11.78 -3.04
C SER A 169 2.16 -11.26 -3.51
N VAL A 170 1.63 -10.17 -2.92
CA VAL A 170 0.32 -9.59 -3.27
C VAL A 170 0.47 -8.38 -4.20
N GLY A 171 1.43 -7.49 -3.92
CA GLY A 171 1.79 -6.37 -4.79
C GLY A 171 0.91 -5.12 -4.69
N VAL A 172 -0.24 -5.18 -4.03
CA VAL A 172 -1.10 -4.02 -3.73
C VAL A 172 -1.37 -3.96 -2.23
N GLU A 173 -1.66 -2.77 -1.71
CA GLU A 173 -1.88 -2.56 -0.27
C GLU A 173 -3.12 -3.29 0.23
N SER A 174 -3.14 -3.53 1.55
CA SER A 174 -4.23 -4.20 2.26
C SER A 174 -5.60 -3.55 2.02
N THR A 175 -6.66 -4.35 2.07
CA THR A 175 -8.03 -3.85 2.21
C THR A 175 -8.15 -3.11 3.54
N VAL A 176 -8.77 -1.92 3.54
CA VAL A 176 -9.06 -1.16 4.76
C VAL A 176 -10.56 -1.15 5.01
N LEU A 177 -10.97 -1.79 6.10
CA LEU A 177 -12.36 -1.98 6.50
C LEU A 177 -12.65 -1.24 7.80
N ASP A 178 -13.75 -0.51 7.83
CA ASP A 178 -14.37 0.00 9.05
C ASP A 178 -15.53 -0.91 9.47
N PRO A 179 -15.34 -1.77 10.49
CA PRO A 179 -16.37 -2.67 10.98
C PRO A 179 -17.35 -2.00 11.95
N ASN A 180 -17.17 -0.72 12.28
CA ASN A 180 -18.03 0.01 13.24
C ASN A 180 -19.32 0.50 12.59
N GLN A 181 -19.48 0.35 11.28
CA GLN A 181 -20.66 0.79 10.52
C GLN A 181 -21.55 -0.39 10.11
N SER A 182 -22.80 -0.12 9.77
CA SER A 182 -23.75 -1.10 9.24
C SER A 182 -24.47 -0.50 8.00
N PRO A 183 -24.22 -1.02 6.79
CA PRO A 183 -23.21 -2.04 6.43
C PRO A 183 -21.78 -1.57 6.70
N MET A 184 -20.84 -2.51 6.93
CA MET A 184 -19.42 -2.21 7.12
C MET A 184 -18.87 -1.44 5.90
N LEU A 185 -17.86 -0.58 6.11
CA LEU A 185 -17.37 0.32 5.06
C LEU A 185 -15.93 -0.02 4.64
N ILE A 186 -15.74 -0.37 3.38
CA ILE A 186 -14.41 -0.53 2.78
C ILE A 186 -13.94 0.84 2.28
N TYR A 187 -12.93 1.41 2.93
CA TYR A 187 -12.30 2.66 2.51
C TYR A 187 -11.29 2.48 1.37
N ARG A 188 -10.65 1.32 1.33
CA ARG A 188 -9.66 1.00 0.31
C ARG A 188 -9.78 -0.47 -0.10
N PRO A 189 -10.15 -0.78 -1.34
CA PRO A 189 -10.10 -2.14 -1.86
C PRO A 189 -8.67 -2.70 -1.86
N GLY A 190 -8.52 -3.99 -1.60
CA GLY A 190 -7.27 -4.75 -1.60
C GLY A 190 -7.51 -6.21 -1.97
N ALA A 191 -6.57 -7.10 -1.59
CA ALA A 191 -6.67 -8.52 -1.91
C ALA A 191 -7.80 -9.26 -1.17
N ILE A 192 -8.23 -8.75 0.00
CA ILE A 192 -9.47 -9.24 0.63
C ILE A 192 -10.63 -8.47 0.00
N THR A 193 -11.45 -9.19 -0.80
CA THR A 193 -12.51 -8.59 -1.60
C THR A 193 -13.78 -8.36 -0.80
N PRO A 194 -14.72 -7.51 -1.28
CA PRO A 194 -16.02 -7.34 -0.65
C PRO A 194 -16.76 -8.66 -0.42
N GLU A 195 -16.77 -9.54 -1.42
CA GLU A 195 -17.46 -10.82 -1.38
C GLU A 195 -16.90 -11.75 -0.30
N MET A 196 -15.57 -11.76 -0.13
CA MET A 196 -14.91 -12.52 0.94
C MET A 196 -15.33 -12.03 2.32
N ILE A 197 -15.43 -10.71 2.52
CA ILE A 197 -15.83 -10.12 3.80
C ILE A 197 -17.31 -10.42 4.06
N GLU A 198 -18.18 -10.30 3.06
CA GLU A 198 -19.61 -10.57 3.18
C GLU A 198 -19.90 -12.01 3.60
N GLN A 199 -19.15 -12.98 3.08
CA GLN A 199 -19.27 -14.38 3.45
C GLN A 199 -18.95 -14.66 4.93
N VAL A 200 -18.07 -13.86 5.53
CA VAL A 200 -17.58 -14.07 6.91
C VAL A 200 -18.34 -13.23 7.93
N ALA A 201 -18.59 -11.95 7.62
CA ALA A 201 -19.00 -10.96 8.62
C ALA A 201 -20.27 -10.17 8.25
N GLY A 202 -20.84 -10.40 7.06
CA GLY A 202 -22.06 -9.73 6.59
C GLY A 202 -21.78 -8.54 5.66
N PRO A 203 -22.83 -7.75 5.33
CA PRO A 203 -22.83 -6.83 4.21
C PRO A 203 -21.79 -5.71 4.35
N VAL A 204 -21.18 -5.38 3.21
CA VAL A 204 -20.22 -4.28 3.08
C VAL A 204 -20.64 -3.31 1.98
N ARG A 205 -20.11 -2.08 2.05
CA ARG A 205 -20.16 -1.10 0.97
C ARG A 205 -18.79 -0.49 0.74
N ILE A 206 -18.52 -0.04 -0.46
CA ILE A 206 -17.27 0.65 -0.81
C ILE A 206 -17.46 2.15 -0.64
N PHE A 207 -16.49 2.79 0.01
CA PHE A 207 -16.46 4.24 0.18
C PHE A 207 -16.32 4.93 -1.17
N GLN A 208 -17.20 5.87 -1.44
CA GLN A 208 -17.13 6.75 -2.60
C GLN A 208 -16.77 8.16 -2.11
N PRO A 209 -15.60 8.70 -2.51
CA PRO A 209 -15.24 10.06 -2.17
C PRO A 209 -16.27 11.04 -2.77
N ALA A 210 -16.65 12.07 -2.01
CA ALA A 210 -17.46 13.17 -2.56
C ALA A 210 -16.68 13.88 -3.69
N ALA A 211 -17.39 14.33 -4.71
CA ALA A 211 -16.78 15.01 -5.89
C ALA A 211 -15.97 16.29 -5.53
N THR A 212 -16.20 16.85 -4.35
CA THR A 212 -15.54 18.05 -3.82
C THR A 212 -14.58 17.74 -2.68
N GLN A 213 -13.63 16.81 -2.84
CA GLN A 213 -12.58 16.66 -1.81
C GLN A 213 -11.64 17.88 -1.85
N GLN A 214 -11.43 18.49 -0.67
CA GLN A 214 -10.46 19.57 -0.49
C GLN A 214 -9.04 19.06 -0.78
N GLU A 215 -8.22 19.87 -1.43
CA GLU A 215 -6.81 19.54 -1.72
C GLU A 215 -5.98 19.24 -0.46
N ASN A 216 -6.33 19.90 0.66
CA ASN A 216 -5.69 19.69 1.98
C ASN A 216 -6.76 19.50 3.05
N PRO A 217 -7.29 18.28 3.25
CA PRO A 217 -8.24 18.00 4.32
C PRO A 217 -7.56 18.10 5.69
N ALA A 218 -8.30 18.45 6.73
CA ALA A 218 -7.79 18.46 8.11
C ALA A 218 -7.31 17.04 8.53
N SER A 219 -7.99 15.99 8.09
CA SER A 219 -7.56 14.60 8.22
C SER A 219 -8.31 13.68 7.25
N LEU A 220 -7.66 12.63 6.76
CA LEU A 220 -8.32 11.60 5.95
C LEU A 220 -8.97 10.54 6.85
N PRO A 221 -10.12 9.95 6.43
CA PRO A 221 -10.78 8.88 7.19
C PRO A 221 -9.96 7.61 7.28
N SER A 222 -9.06 7.39 6.33
CA SER A 222 -8.22 6.19 6.21
C SER A 222 -7.01 6.47 5.33
N PRO A 223 -5.89 5.73 5.49
CA PRO A 223 -4.76 5.79 4.58
C PRO A 223 -5.17 5.43 3.15
N GLY A 224 -4.61 6.14 2.15
CA GLY A 224 -4.82 5.85 0.74
C GLY A 224 -6.16 6.29 0.15
N VAL A 225 -6.93 7.13 0.86
CA VAL A 225 -8.17 7.76 0.35
C VAL A 225 -7.87 9.09 -0.37
N GLY A 226 -6.63 9.56 -0.30
CA GLY A 226 -6.19 10.83 -0.91
C GLY A 226 -6.39 10.91 -2.42
N ILE A 227 -6.44 12.14 -2.95
CA ILE A 227 -6.83 12.45 -4.34
C ILE A 227 -5.84 11.90 -5.35
N ARG A 228 -4.52 12.05 -5.12
CA ARG A 228 -3.45 11.52 -5.99
C ARG A 228 -2.49 10.68 -5.16
N HIS A 229 -2.32 9.44 -5.55
CA HIS A 229 -1.44 8.49 -4.88
C HIS A 229 -0.94 7.44 -5.88
N TYR A 230 0.15 6.74 -5.57
CA TYR A 230 0.68 5.63 -6.38
C TYR A 230 1.21 6.01 -7.76
N ALA A 231 1.47 7.30 -8.00
CA ALA A 231 1.78 7.81 -9.33
C ALA A 231 3.23 7.51 -9.75
N PRO A 232 3.46 6.99 -10.97
CA PRO A 232 4.76 7.00 -11.60
C PRO A 232 5.23 8.42 -11.92
N ARG A 233 6.50 8.58 -12.32
CA ARG A 233 7.06 9.84 -12.81
C ARG A 233 6.48 10.18 -14.20
N ALA A 234 6.38 9.16 -15.06
CA ALA A 234 5.75 9.28 -16.37
C ALA A 234 4.26 9.62 -16.25
N LYS A 235 3.71 10.24 -17.28
CA LYS A 235 2.26 10.45 -17.41
C LYS A 235 1.58 9.10 -17.57
N LEU A 236 0.64 8.77 -16.67
CA LEU A 236 -0.14 7.53 -16.77
C LEU A 236 -1.45 7.80 -17.51
N ILE A 237 -1.71 7.04 -18.55
CA ILE A 237 -2.96 7.04 -19.33
C ILE A 237 -3.58 5.67 -19.22
N LEU A 238 -4.85 5.63 -18.79
CA LEU A 238 -5.63 4.40 -18.67
C LEU A 238 -6.37 4.15 -19.98
N VAL A 239 -6.39 2.88 -20.42
CA VAL A 239 -7.07 2.46 -21.65
C VAL A 239 -8.03 1.30 -21.35
N ALA A 240 -9.18 1.27 -22.01
CA ALA A 240 -10.22 0.27 -21.76
C ALA A 240 -10.14 -0.92 -22.73
N SER A 241 -9.49 -0.75 -23.90
CA SER A 241 -9.39 -1.79 -24.92
C SER A 241 -8.04 -1.75 -25.66
N GLU A 242 -7.74 -2.79 -26.43
CA GLU A 242 -6.54 -2.85 -27.28
C GLU A 242 -6.59 -1.81 -28.41
N GLU A 243 -7.79 -1.54 -28.93
CA GLU A 243 -8.00 -0.49 -29.94
C GLU A 243 -7.63 0.88 -29.36
N GLU A 244 -8.11 1.19 -28.15
CA GLU A 244 -7.78 2.44 -27.48
C GLU A 244 -6.27 2.53 -27.17
N LEU A 245 -5.63 1.41 -26.83
CA LEU A 245 -4.18 1.37 -26.66
C LEU A 245 -3.46 1.83 -27.93
N HIS A 246 -3.83 1.28 -29.08
CA HIS A 246 -3.21 1.65 -30.37
C HIS A 246 -3.50 3.09 -30.76
N GLU A 247 -4.71 3.60 -30.51
CA GLU A 247 -5.04 5.02 -30.71
C GLU A 247 -4.15 5.94 -29.85
N GLN A 248 -3.96 5.58 -28.57
CA GLN A 248 -3.08 6.35 -27.67
C GLN A 248 -1.61 6.28 -28.09
N GLU A 249 -1.12 5.15 -28.60
CA GLU A 249 0.21 5.04 -29.19
C GLU A 249 0.40 5.96 -30.40
N GLU A 250 -0.64 6.15 -31.23
CA GLU A 250 -0.61 7.07 -32.37
C GLU A 250 -0.61 8.54 -31.94
N GLN A 251 -1.53 8.88 -31.02
CA GLN A 251 -1.65 10.24 -30.49
C GLN A 251 -0.38 10.73 -29.79
N HIS A 252 0.42 9.82 -29.23
CA HIS A 252 1.63 10.13 -28.49
C HIS A 252 2.92 9.66 -29.22
N ALA A 253 2.90 9.49 -30.55
CA ALA A 253 4.02 8.97 -31.34
C ALA A 253 5.35 9.74 -31.18
N GLY A 254 5.32 10.99 -30.71
CA GLY A 254 6.52 11.78 -30.40
C GLY A 254 7.09 11.58 -28.98
N ALA A 255 6.41 10.80 -28.13
CA ALA A 255 6.82 10.54 -26.76
C ALA A 255 7.51 9.18 -26.66
N LYS A 256 8.36 8.98 -25.65
CA LYS A 256 8.85 7.64 -25.30
C LYS A 256 7.76 6.92 -24.50
N ILE A 257 7.02 6.04 -25.19
CA ILE A 257 5.86 5.33 -24.63
C ILE A 257 6.28 4.01 -23.99
N GLY A 258 5.70 3.71 -22.83
CA GLY A 258 5.75 2.38 -22.21
C GLY A 258 4.34 1.83 -22.03
N VAL A 259 4.19 0.50 -21.97
CA VAL A 259 2.91 -0.17 -21.74
C VAL A 259 3.05 -1.31 -20.76
N LEU A 260 2.11 -1.41 -19.80
CA LEU A 260 1.86 -2.64 -19.06
C LEU A 260 1.00 -3.53 -19.96
N LEU A 261 1.64 -4.42 -20.73
CA LEU A 261 0.98 -5.19 -21.79
C LEU A 261 0.41 -6.49 -21.23
N PRO A 262 -0.92 -6.66 -21.16
CA PRO A 262 -1.52 -7.92 -20.73
C PRO A 262 -1.33 -9.00 -21.80
N GLN A 263 -1.37 -10.25 -21.37
CA GLN A 263 -1.24 -11.39 -22.30
C GLN A 263 -2.38 -11.37 -23.34
N GLY A 264 -2.01 -11.57 -24.58
CA GLY A 264 -2.94 -11.60 -25.73
C GLY A 264 -3.13 -10.25 -26.43
N TRP A 265 -2.64 -9.14 -25.84
CA TRP A 265 -2.62 -7.84 -26.51
C TRP A 265 -1.28 -7.59 -27.20
N THR A 266 -1.28 -6.66 -28.14
CA THR A 266 -0.11 -6.26 -28.93
C THR A 266 0.21 -4.78 -28.72
N ALA A 267 1.46 -4.39 -28.93
CA ALA A 267 1.92 -3.02 -28.91
C ALA A 267 2.82 -2.75 -30.11
N LYS A 268 2.99 -1.48 -30.48
CA LYS A 268 3.89 -1.09 -31.59
C LYS A 268 5.35 -1.44 -31.28
N PRO A 269 6.19 -1.76 -32.28
CA PRO A 269 7.60 -2.11 -32.05
C PRO A 269 8.44 -0.99 -31.40
N SER A 270 7.99 0.26 -31.46
CA SER A 270 8.65 1.42 -30.83
C SER A 270 8.26 1.62 -29.37
N THR A 271 7.29 0.87 -28.85
CA THR A 271 6.79 0.99 -27.48
C THR A 271 7.60 0.09 -26.53
N GLU A 272 8.04 0.63 -25.40
CA GLU A 272 8.68 -0.12 -24.34
C GLU A 272 7.63 -1.01 -23.62
N VAL A 273 7.81 -2.31 -23.64
CA VAL A 273 6.83 -3.26 -23.11
C VAL A 273 7.29 -3.82 -21.77
N PHE A 274 6.43 -3.72 -20.76
CA PHE A 274 6.47 -4.58 -19.60
C PHE A 274 5.36 -5.64 -19.72
N GLN A 275 5.74 -6.91 -19.84
CA GLN A 275 4.76 -8.01 -19.87
C GLN A 275 4.05 -8.10 -18.52
N TRP A 276 2.77 -7.76 -18.50
CA TRP A 276 2.04 -7.71 -17.23
C TRP A 276 1.66 -9.12 -16.75
N ALA A 277 0.44 -9.57 -17.06
CA ALA A 277 -0.02 -10.95 -16.78
C ALA A 277 -1.26 -11.26 -17.65
N SER A 278 -1.81 -12.47 -17.49
CA SER A 278 -3.09 -12.81 -18.09
C SER A 278 -4.25 -12.11 -17.37
N TRP A 279 -5.27 -11.72 -18.12
CA TRP A 279 -6.53 -11.17 -17.55
C TRP A 279 -7.23 -12.13 -16.59
N SER A 280 -7.04 -13.44 -16.76
CA SER A 280 -7.60 -14.47 -15.88
C SER A 280 -6.84 -14.63 -14.55
N ASP A 281 -5.64 -14.04 -14.44
CA ASP A 281 -4.80 -14.11 -13.23
C ASP A 281 -4.70 -12.74 -12.54
N GLY A 282 -5.77 -12.38 -11.83
CA GLY A 282 -5.85 -11.13 -11.09
C GLY A 282 -4.76 -11.00 -10.01
N GLN A 283 -4.29 -12.11 -9.44
CA GLN A 283 -3.21 -12.09 -8.45
C GLN A 283 -1.89 -11.67 -9.08
N ALA A 284 -1.52 -12.26 -10.23
CA ALA A 284 -0.32 -11.89 -10.95
C ALA A 284 -0.40 -10.44 -11.47
N LEU A 285 -1.58 -9.99 -11.93
CA LEU A 285 -1.80 -8.58 -12.31
C LEU A 285 -1.51 -7.64 -11.13
N ALA A 286 -2.04 -7.93 -9.95
CA ALA A 286 -1.81 -7.12 -8.74
C ALA A 286 -0.33 -7.14 -8.32
N GLN A 287 0.29 -8.31 -8.26
CA GLN A 287 1.68 -8.49 -7.86
C GLN A 287 2.66 -7.72 -8.75
N ARG A 288 2.38 -7.67 -10.06
CA ARG A 288 3.27 -7.07 -11.06
C ARG A 288 2.96 -5.59 -11.34
N LEU A 289 1.87 -5.03 -10.80
CA LEU A 289 1.43 -3.67 -11.09
C LEU A 289 2.50 -2.62 -10.79
N PHE A 290 2.92 -2.51 -9.53
CA PHE A 290 3.88 -1.49 -9.13
C PHE A 290 5.30 -1.76 -9.66
N ALA A 291 5.69 -3.04 -9.75
CA ALA A 291 6.96 -3.42 -10.38
C ALA A 291 7.01 -2.95 -11.84
N GLY A 292 5.94 -3.16 -12.61
CA GLY A 292 5.87 -2.73 -13.99
C GLY A 292 5.90 -1.21 -14.17
N LEU A 293 5.14 -0.47 -13.34
CA LEU A 293 5.17 1.00 -13.38
C LEU A 293 6.58 1.54 -13.06
N ARG A 294 7.27 0.99 -12.06
CA ARG A 294 8.63 1.39 -11.70
C ARG A 294 9.65 1.00 -12.77
N GLU A 295 9.54 -0.18 -13.35
CA GLU A 295 10.45 -0.62 -14.41
C GLU A 295 10.34 0.26 -15.66
N LEU A 296 9.13 0.59 -16.08
CA LEU A 296 8.92 1.52 -17.20
C LEU A 296 9.48 2.92 -16.88
N ASP A 297 9.23 3.45 -15.68
CA ASP A 297 9.85 4.71 -15.24
C ASP A 297 11.40 4.64 -15.27
N ALA A 298 12.00 3.53 -14.84
CA ALA A 298 13.46 3.33 -14.86
C ALA A 298 14.02 3.27 -16.28
N ARG A 299 13.24 2.76 -17.26
CA ARG A 299 13.58 2.80 -18.69
C ARG A 299 13.46 4.20 -19.30
N GLY A 300 13.00 5.20 -18.53
CA GLY A 300 12.91 6.59 -18.94
C GLY A 300 11.78 6.88 -19.91
N VAL A 301 10.68 6.13 -19.87
CA VAL A 301 9.47 6.47 -20.62
C VAL A 301 8.85 7.75 -20.06
N THR A 302 8.21 8.53 -20.93
CA THR A 302 7.54 9.78 -20.54
C THR A 302 6.02 9.61 -20.42
N THR A 303 5.49 8.56 -21.04
CA THR A 303 4.07 8.20 -21.00
C THR A 303 3.94 6.69 -20.79
N ILE A 304 3.10 6.28 -19.84
CA ILE A 304 2.77 4.87 -19.62
C ILE A 304 1.30 4.67 -19.99
N LEU A 305 1.03 3.74 -20.90
CA LEU A 305 -0.31 3.26 -21.20
C LEU A 305 -0.60 2.05 -20.33
N CYS A 306 -1.71 2.05 -19.62
CA CYS A 306 -2.06 0.96 -18.72
C CYS A 306 -3.51 0.54 -18.95
N PRO A 307 -3.74 -0.70 -19.44
CA PRO A 307 -5.05 -1.28 -19.55
C PRO A 307 -5.72 -1.48 -18.19
N LEU A 308 -7.03 -1.27 -18.13
CA LEU A 308 -7.81 -1.42 -16.92
C LEU A 308 -8.40 -2.85 -16.83
N PRO A 309 -8.12 -3.62 -15.76
CA PRO A 309 -8.79 -4.89 -15.53
C PRO A 309 -10.28 -4.70 -15.23
N GLU A 310 -11.07 -5.76 -15.25
CA GLU A 310 -12.46 -5.72 -14.82
C GLU A 310 -12.61 -5.25 -13.37
N ALA A 311 -13.74 -4.58 -13.06
CA ALA A 311 -14.03 -4.02 -11.73
C ALA A 311 -14.65 -5.10 -10.80
N ASN A 312 -13.98 -6.25 -10.66
CA ASN A 312 -14.38 -7.35 -9.78
C ASN A 312 -13.19 -7.93 -9.05
N GLY A 313 -13.43 -8.62 -7.95
CA GLY A 313 -12.37 -9.24 -7.14
C GLY A 313 -11.22 -8.29 -6.85
N VAL A 314 -9.97 -8.75 -7.06
CA VAL A 314 -8.76 -7.94 -6.89
C VAL A 314 -8.62 -6.84 -7.96
N GLY A 315 -9.33 -6.96 -9.09
CA GLY A 315 -9.38 -5.92 -10.12
C GLY A 315 -9.89 -4.59 -9.58
N LEU A 316 -10.80 -4.60 -8.59
CA LEU A 316 -11.22 -3.39 -7.87
C LEU A 316 -10.05 -2.66 -7.23
N ALA A 317 -9.13 -3.40 -6.61
CA ALA A 317 -7.94 -2.82 -5.98
C ALA A 317 -6.98 -2.23 -7.02
N ILE A 318 -6.73 -2.96 -8.12
CA ILE A 318 -5.87 -2.51 -9.21
C ILE A 318 -6.42 -1.21 -9.81
N ARG A 319 -7.72 -1.17 -10.13
CA ARG A 319 -8.38 0.03 -10.68
C ARG A 319 -8.29 1.21 -9.72
N ASP A 320 -8.57 1.02 -8.42
CA ASP A 320 -8.46 2.09 -7.42
C ASP A 320 -7.05 2.71 -7.41
N ARG A 321 -5.99 1.90 -7.53
CA ARG A 321 -4.60 2.38 -7.59
C ARG A 321 -4.30 3.12 -8.88
N LEU A 322 -4.72 2.57 -10.01
CA LEU A 322 -4.48 3.16 -11.33
C LEU A 322 -5.25 4.47 -11.51
N GLU A 323 -6.53 4.52 -11.11
CA GLU A 323 -7.35 5.72 -11.20
C GLU A 323 -6.80 6.87 -10.32
N LYS A 324 -6.27 6.56 -9.12
CA LYS A 324 -5.57 7.54 -8.27
C LYS A 324 -4.23 7.98 -8.85
N ALA A 325 -3.49 7.06 -9.48
CA ALA A 325 -2.20 7.34 -10.10
C ALA A 325 -2.33 8.21 -11.37
N ALA A 326 -3.40 8.03 -12.14
CA ALA A 326 -3.65 8.77 -13.38
C ALA A 326 -4.21 10.19 -13.18
N ARG A 327 -4.63 10.56 -11.95
CA ARG A 327 -5.14 11.92 -11.67
C ARG A 327 -4.04 12.95 -11.88
N THR A 328 -4.34 13.99 -12.64
CA THR A 328 -3.45 15.15 -12.84
C THR A 328 -3.25 15.93 -11.55
N LYS A 329 -2.10 16.63 -11.44
CA LYS A 329 -1.79 17.54 -10.32
C LYS A 329 -2.76 18.70 -10.29
#